data_bcf6ae8fc13dde974889fd4655cb0b5d
#
_entry.id   bcf6ae8fc13dde974889fd4655cb0b5d
#
_cell.length_a   1.000
_cell.length_b   1.000
_cell.length_c   1.000
_cell.angle_alpha   90.00
_cell.angle_beta   90.00
_cell.angle_gamma   90.00
#
_symmetry.space_group_name_H-M   'P 1'
#
loop_
_entity.id
_entity.type
_entity.pdbx_description
1 polymer ?
#
loop_
_entity_poly.entity_id
_entity_poly.type
_entity_poly.pdbx_seq_one_letter_code
_entity_poly.pdbx_strand_id
1 'polypeptide(L)'
;MDALTLDDRLAAMPKVELHVHLEGAQLPETIWAMARRNGVTLPAATLDEWRRFYAFRDFAHFIEVYIAASRAMVTAEDFRRMTVAFHEYQAAQHIVYTEAFLSASLFVEKIPWPDLLHAFQDGLAEGRERHGVTVRFIPDIARNFPQSKSRVLRFSLAGQRAGVFIGLGLGGLEAGFPAQDFADEFAEARANGLHVVAHAGEGAGPESIRAALDALGAERIGHGIRCVEDAALVEELRARQIPLEVCPISNYRTGVLAPDAPHPILAMLDAGLNVTVNSDDPPMFATSLTDEYRWLARAGVPWERLRACALAAVEASFASPEEKAVLRRRLTEAG
;
A
#
# COMPACT_ATOMS: atom_id res chain seq x y z
N MET A 1 1.88 -31.56 -22.08
CA MET A 1 1.57 -30.59 -20.99
C MET A 1 0.75 -29.50 -21.64
N ASP A 2 -0.47 -29.30 -21.21
CA ASP A 2 -1.30 -28.21 -21.70
C ASP A 2 -0.65 -26.89 -21.33
N ALA A 3 -0.67 -25.94 -22.25
CA ALA A 3 -0.13 -24.60 -21.98
C ALA A 3 -0.94 -23.96 -20.83
N LEU A 4 -0.25 -23.39 -19.83
CA LEU A 4 -0.89 -22.64 -18.73
C LEU A 4 -1.80 -21.56 -19.29
N THR A 5 -2.98 -21.42 -18.71
CA THR A 5 -3.87 -20.31 -19.04
C THR A 5 -3.25 -18.98 -18.61
N LEU A 6 -3.72 -17.85 -19.15
CA LEU A 6 -3.27 -16.54 -18.69
C LEU A 6 -3.52 -16.34 -17.18
N ASP A 7 -4.63 -16.87 -16.68
CA ASP A 7 -4.98 -16.82 -15.27
C ASP A 7 -3.99 -17.58 -14.38
N ASP A 8 -3.60 -18.79 -14.81
CA ASP A 8 -2.57 -19.59 -14.11
C ASP A 8 -1.23 -18.88 -14.10
N ARG A 9 -0.85 -18.25 -15.23
CA ARG A 9 0.40 -17.48 -15.35
C ARG A 9 0.39 -16.28 -14.41
N LEU A 10 -0.72 -15.53 -14.31
CA LEU A 10 -0.87 -14.40 -13.40
C LEU A 10 -0.82 -14.82 -11.93
N ALA A 11 -1.46 -15.95 -11.60
CA ALA A 11 -1.42 -16.51 -10.26
C ALA A 11 0.00 -16.92 -9.86
N ALA A 12 0.73 -17.60 -10.74
CA ALA A 12 2.09 -18.11 -10.49
C ALA A 12 3.18 -17.04 -10.62
N MET A 13 2.92 -15.90 -11.29
CA MET A 13 3.90 -14.83 -11.50
C MET A 13 4.39 -14.26 -10.16
N PRO A 14 5.72 -14.24 -9.89
CA PRO A 14 6.24 -13.50 -8.76
C PRO A 14 5.96 -12.00 -8.90
N LYS A 15 5.59 -11.35 -7.80
CA LYS A 15 5.16 -9.95 -7.78
C LYS A 15 5.92 -9.14 -6.73
N VAL A 16 5.99 -7.84 -6.95
CA VAL A 16 6.43 -6.83 -5.99
C VAL A 16 5.26 -5.88 -5.78
N GLU A 17 4.99 -5.52 -4.53
CA GLU A 17 3.91 -4.61 -4.18
C GLU A 17 4.46 -3.41 -3.40
N LEU A 18 4.08 -2.21 -3.80
CA LEU A 18 4.60 -0.96 -3.26
C LEU A 18 3.54 -0.09 -2.61
N HIS A 19 2.25 -0.47 -2.74
CA HIS A 19 1.14 0.28 -2.20
C HIS A 19 0.07 -0.66 -1.64
N VAL A 20 0.21 -0.95 -0.36
CA VAL A 20 -0.73 -1.75 0.42
C VAL A 20 -0.66 -1.31 1.88
N HIS A 21 -1.80 -1.22 2.56
CA HIS A 21 -1.87 -0.87 3.97
C HIS A 21 -1.87 -2.13 4.84
N LEU A 22 -0.99 -2.18 5.87
CA LEU A 22 -0.94 -3.34 6.76
C LEU A 22 -2.30 -3.62 7.41
N GLU A 23 -3.00 -2.57 7.83
CA GLU A 23 -4.29 -2.65 8.50
C GLU A 23 -5.38 -3.17 7.56
N GLY A 24 -5.42 -2.66 6.33
CA GLY A 24 -6.39 -3.03 5.31
C GLY A 24 -6.14 -4.39 4.67
N ALA A 25 -4.91 -4.89 4.77
CA ALA A 25 -4.53 -6.21 4.27
C ALA A 25 -4.78 -7.36 5.26
N GLN A 26 -5.40 -7.07 6.42
CA GLN A 26 -5.73 -8.13 7.39
C GLN A 26 -6.97 -8.90 6.98
N LEU A 27 -6.91 -10.22 7.07
CA LEU A 27 -8.08 -11.06 6.89
C LEU A 27 -9.09 -10.89 8.05
N PRO A 28 -10.38 -11.09 7.82
CA PRO A 28 -11.40 -10.99 8.88
C PRO A 28 -11.12 -11.92 10.07
N GLU A 29 -10.50 -13.08 9.85
CA GLU A 29 -10.08 -14.03 10.88
C GLU A 29 -9.03 -13.43 11.82
N THR A 30 -8.06 -12.70 11.27
CA THR A 30 -7.00 -12.04 12.06
C THR A 30 -7.59 -10.97 12.97
N ILE A 31 -8.45 -10.11 12.43
CA ILE A 31 -9.14 -9.07 13.20
C ILE A 31 -10.03 -9.68 14.28
N TRP A 32 -10.79 -10.73 13.93
CA TRP A 32 -11.64 -11.45 14.88
C TRP A 32 -10.84 -12.01 16.07
N ALA A 33 -9.71 -12.68 15.78
CA ALA A 33 -8.85 -13.24 16.80
C ALA A 33 -8.25 -12.17 17.73
N MET A 34 -7.83 -11.02 17.17
CA MET A 34 -7.36 -9.86 17.94
C MET A 34 -8.45 -9.30 18.84
N ALA A 35 -9.63 -9.03 18.29
CA ALA A 35 -10.76 -8.47 19.04
C ALA A 35 -11.14 -9.38 20.22
N ARG A 36 -11.20 -10.69 19.99
CA ARG A 36 -11.48 -11.69 21.06
C ARG A 36 -10.42 -11.68 22.15
N ARG A 37 -9.12 -11.63 21.78
CA ARG A 37 -8.00 -11.59 22.73
C ARG A 37 -8.03 -10.32 23.58
N ASN A 38 -8.35 -9.18 22.96
CA ASN A 38 -8.33 -7.87 23.61
C ASN A 38 -9.65 -7.48 24.28
N GLY A 39 -10.68 -8.35 24.25
CA GLY A 39 -12.00 -8.06 24.81
C GLY A 39 -12.73 -6.93 24.06
N VAL A 40 -12.40 -6.69 22.79
CA VAL A 40 -13.03 -5.67 21.95
C VAL A 40 -14.27 -6.24 21.29
N THR A 41 -15.39 -5.54 21.43
CA THR A 41 -16.64 -5.92 20.77
C THR A 41 -16.64 -5.45 19.32
N LEU A 42 -16.75 -6.40 18.38
CA LEU A 42 -17.00 -6.14 16.97
C LEU A 42 -18.52 -6.07 16.70
N PRO A 43 -18.95 -5.46 15.60
CA PRO A 43 -20.37 -5.41 15.18
C PRO A 43 -20.84 -6.78 14.63
N ALA A 44 -20.50 -7.86 15.32
CA ALA A 44 -20.81 -9.24 14.98
C ALA A 44 -20.67 -10.12 16.23
N ALA A 45 -21.53 -11.12 16.41
CA ALA A 45 -21.48 -12.06 17.52
C ALA A 45 -20.66 -13.33 17.22
N THR A 46 -20.49 -13.66 15.93
CA THR A 46 -19.75 -14.82 15.44
C THR A 46 -18.77 -14.45 14.34
N LEU A 47 -17.75 -15.31 14.09
CA LEU A 47 -16.80 -15.10 13.00
C LEU A 47 -17.51 -15.03 11.63
N ASP A 48 -18.55 -15.85 11.42
CA ASP A 48 -19.28 -15.85 10.14
C ASP A 48 -20.12 -14.58 9.94
N GLU A 49 -20.65 -14.01 11.02
CA GLU A 49 -21.29 -12.69 10.97
C GLU A 49 -20.25 -11.59 10.70
N TRP A 50 -19.08 -11.68 11.33
CA TRP A 50 -17.98 -10.76 11.09
C TRP A 50 -17.48 -10.82 9.63
N ARG A 51 -17.32 -12.00 9.05
CA ARG A 51 -16.99 -12.17 7.63
C ARG A 51 -18.01 -11.49 6.70
N ARG A 52 -19.30 -11.66 7.01
CA ARG A 52 -20.39 -10.98 6.26
C ARG A 52 -20.35 -9.46 6.43
N PHE A 53 -20.08 -8.99 7.64
CA PHE A 53 -19.91 -7.57 7.90
C PHE A 53 -18.66 -7.01 7.24
N TYR A 54 -17.57 -7.77 7.22
CA TYR A 54 -16.31 -7.38 6.62
C TYR A 54 -16.37 -7.29 5.09
N ALA A 55 -17.24 -8.03 4.45
CA ALA A 55 -17.38 -8.06 3.00
C ALA A 55 -17.75 -6.67 2.45
N PHE A 56 -16.98 -6.19 1.49
CA PHE A 56 -17.18 -4.88 0.88
C PHE A 56 -18.61 -4.71 0.32
N ARG A 57 -19.22 -3.58 0.57
CA ARG A 57 -20.52 -3.15 0.00
C ARG A 57 -20.38 -1.83 -0.76
N ASP A 58 -19.97 -0.79 -0.04
CA ASP A 58 -19.72 0.55 -0.55
C ASP A 58 -18.67 1.26 0.30
N PHE A 59 -18.25 2.46 -0.08
CA PHE A 59 -17.19 3.19 0.61
C PHE A 59 -17.56 3.57 2.05
N ALA A 60 -18.82 3.95 2.30
CA ALA A 60 -19.26 4.29 3.65
C ALA A 60 -19.14 3.09 4.59
N HIS A 61 -19.55 1.90 4.12
CA HIS A 61 -19.40 0.66 4.85
C HIS A 61 -17.93 0.25 5.03
N PHE A 62 -17.08 0.47 4.03
CA PHE A 62 -15.63 0.25 4.18
C PHE A 62 -15.07 1.04 5.36
N ILE A 63 -15.45 2.31 5.52
CA ILE A 63 -15.03 3.13 6.67
C ILE A 63 -15.51 2.52 8.01
N GLU A 64 -16.72 1.97 8.06
CA GLU A 64 -17.23 1.28 9.26
C GLU A 64 -16.38 0.04 9.59
N VAL A 65 -16.05 -0.77 8.58
CA VAL A 65 -15.18 -1.96 8.72
C VAL A 65 -13.80 -1.55 9.20
N TYR A 66 -13.19 -0.53 8.56
CA TYR A 66 -11.85 -0.04 8.88
C TYR A 66 -11.77 0.47 10.34
N ILE A 67 -12.77 1.24 10.77
CA ILE A 67 -12.87 1.72 12.16
C ILE A 67 -13.03 0.54 13.14
N ALA A 68 -13.89 -0.43 12.83
CA ALA A 68 -14.10 -1.60 13.69
C ALA A 68 -12.83 -2.45 13.81
N ALA A 69 -12.13 -2.68 12.69
CA ALA A 69 -10.86 -3.39 12.64
C ALA A 69 -9.77 -2.66 13.44
N SER A 70 -9.63 -1.34 13.23
CA SER A 70 -8.61 -0.52 13.93
C SER A 70 -8.79 -0.51 15.45
N ARG A 71 -10.02 -0.64 15.95
CA ARG A 71 -10.29 -0.74 17.40
C ARG A 71 -9.77 -2.04 18.00
N ALA A 72 -9.58 -3.10 17.22
CA ALA A 72 -9.05 -4.37 17.70
C ALA A 72 -7.52 -4.34 17.92
N MET A 73 -6.82 -3.35 17.35
CA MET A 73 -5.37 -3.16 17.42
C MET A 73 -5.00 -2.40 18.70
N VAL A 74 -4.84 -3.10 19.82
CA VAL A 74 -4.73 -2.50 21.17
C VAL A 74 -3.32 -2.58 21.72
N THR A 75 -2.57 -3.65 21.41
CA THR A 75 -1.27 -3.95 21.99
C THR A 75 -0.19 -4.07 20.92
N ALA A 76 1.07 -3.93 21.32
CA ALA A 76 2.21 -4.18 20.43
C ALA A 76 2.20 -5.61 19.85
N GLU A 77 1.78 -6.61 20.65
CA GLU A 77 1.66 -8.00 20.20
C GLU A 77 0.64 -8.15 19.04
N ASP A 78 -0.36 -7.28 18.95
CA ASP A 78 -1.29 -7.26 17.82
C ASP A 78 -0.54 -6.94 16.51
N PHE A 79 0.33 -5.94 16.53
CA PHE A 79 1.12 -5.54 15.37
C PHE A 79 2.13 -6.63 14.97
N ARG A 80 2.75 -7.34 15.92
CA ARG A 80 3.60 -8.50 15.60
C ARG A 80 2.79 -9.56 14.84
N ARG A 81 1.62 -9.94 15.37
CA ARG A 81 0.76 -10.95 14.74
C ARG A 81 0.23 -10.52 13.39
N MET A 82 -0.19 -9.26 13.25
CA MET A 82 -0.61 -8.70 11.97
C MET A 82 0.51 -8.75 10.94
N THR A 83 1.74 -8.43 11.34
CA THR A 83 2.91 -8.50 10.47
C THR A 83 3.17 -9.93 9.98
N VAL A 84 3.08 -10.94 10.86
CA VAL A 84 3.24 -12.36 10.46
C VAL A 84 2.10 -12.81 9.53
N ALA A 85 0.84 -12.48 9.86
CA ALA A 85 -0.31 -12.81 9.02
C ALA A 85 -0.24 -12.12 7.65
N PHE A 86 0.30 -10.90 7.60
CA PHE A 86 0.53 -10.19 6.35
C PHE A 86 1.56 -10.90 5.47
N HIS A 87 2.67 -11.41 6.03
CA HIS A 87 3.63 -12.20 5.25
C HIS A 87 2.99 -13.47 4.66
N GLU A 88 2.14 -14.17 5.43
CA GLU A 88 1.40 -15.32 4.95
C GLU A 88 0.48 -14.95 3.77
N TYR A 89 -0.28 -13.87 3.90
CA TYR A 89 -1.14 -13.34 2.84
C TYR A 89 -0.35 -12.98 1.58
N GLN A 90 0.76 -12.27 1.72
CA GLN A 90 1.62 -11.88 0.61
C GLN A 90 2.21 -13.11 -0.10
N ALA A 91 2.70 -14.10 0.64
CA ALA A 91 3.24 -15.33 0.09
C ALA A 91 2.18 -16.10 -0.72
N ALA A 92 0.94 -16.16 -0.24
CA ALA A 92 -0.18 -16.80 -0.95
C ALA A 92 -0.51 -16.15 -2.29
N GLN A 93 -0.11 -14.88 -2.50
CA GLN A 93 -0.23 -14.13 -3.75
C GLN A 93 1.03 -14.20 -4.64
N HIS A 94 2.02 -15.02 -4.29
CA HIS A 94 3.35 -15.03 -4.92
C HIS A 94 4.05 -13.66 -4.90
N ILE A 95 3.78 -12.84 -3.88
CA ILE A 95 4.49 -11.58 -3.67
C ILE A 95 5.80 -11.92 -2.94
N VAL A 96 6.92 -11.45 -3.47
CA VAL A 96 8.27 -11.78 -2.96
C VAL A 96 8.92 -10.61 -2.21
N TYR A 97 8.41 -9.39 -2.44
CA TYR A 97 8.84 -8.16 -1.77
C TYR A 97 7.69 -7.18 -1.69
N THR A 98 7.56 -6.51 -0.54
CA THR A 98 6.51 -5.51 -0.30
C THR A 98 7.04 -4.33 0.50
N GLU A 99 6.59 -3.13 0.12
CA GLU A 99 6.70 -1.91 0.92
C GLU A 99 5.27 -1.51 1.34
N ALA A 100 4.95 -1.73 2.62
CA ALA A 100 3.59 -1.55 3.13
C ALA A 100 3.48 -0.30 3.99
N PHE A 101 2.38 0.44 3.82
CA PHE A 101 2.03 1.57 4.66
C PHE A 101 1.52 1.13 6.03
N LEU A 102 1.77 1.97 7.03
CA LEU A 102 1.22 1.85 8.38
C LEU A 102 0.44 3.12 8.71
N SER A 103 -0.80 2.99 9.10
CA SER A 103 -1.64 4.12 9.55
C SER A 103 -1.22 4.62 10.93
N ALA A 104 0.04 5.07 11.06
CA ALA A 104 0.69 5.40 12.33
C ALA A 104 -0.06 6.47 13.12
N SER A 105 -0.74 7.40 12.45
CA SER A 105 -1.59 8.42 13.09
C SER A 105 -2.68 7.81 14.00
N LEU A 106 -3.07 6.55 13.82
CA LEU A 106 -4.12 5.88 14.59
C LEU A 106 -3.62 5.29 15.91
N PHE A 107 -2.33 4.93 16.02
CA PHE A 107 -1.82 4.17 17.17
C PHE A 107 -0.55 4.77 17.82
N VAL A 108 0.16 5.68 17.15
CA VAL A 108 1.45 6.21 17.62
C VAL A 108 1.40 6.89 18.98
N GLU A 109 0.22 7.31 19.44
CA GLU A 109 0.00 7.92 20.75
C GLU A 109 -0.52 6.94 21.82
N LYS A 110 -0.95 5.75 21.39
CA LYS A 110 -1.66 4.80 22.28
C LYS A 110 -0.74 3.72 22.85
N ILE A 111 0.32 3.36 22.13
CA ILE A 111 1.20 2.26 22.48
C ILE A 111 2.63 2.79 22.61
N PRO A 112 3.41 2.37 23.63
CA PRO A 112 4.81 2.76 23.77
C PRO A 112 5.64 2.37 22.54
N TRP A 113 6.43 3.30 22.02
CA TRP A 113 7.21 3.08 20.80
C TRP A 113 8.23 1.94 20.89
N PRO A 114 8.97 1.78 22.03
CA PRO A 114 9.88 0.63 22.15
C PRO A 114 9.17 -0.71 21.95
N ASP A 115 7.97 -0.84 22.50
CA ASP A 115 7.19 -2.08 22.41
C ASP A 115 6.70 -2.30 20.96
N LEU A 116 6.20 -1.24 20.29
CA LEU A 116 5.80 -1.31 18.88
C LEU A 116 6.97 -1.67 17.97
N LEU A 117 8.12 -1.01 18.12
CA LEU A 117 9.28 -1.26 17.27
C LEU A 117 9.81 -2.67 17.44
N HIS A 118 9.84 -3.17 18.68
CA HIS A 118 10.22 -4.56 18.96
C HIS A 118 9.23 -5.54 18.34
N ALA A 119 7.93 -5.28 18.46
CA ALA A 119 6.90 -6.11 17.87
C ALA A 119 6.98 -6.17 16.35
N PHE A 120 7.26 -5.04 15.69
CA PHE A 120 7.51 -5.02 14.25
C PHE A 120 8.79 -5.78 13.88
N GLN A 121 9.89 -5.60 14.60
CA GLN A 121 11.14 -6.35 14.35
C GLN A 121 10.90 -7.86 14.43
N ASP A 122 10.26 -8.33 15.51
CA ASP A 122 9.95 -9.75 15.71
C ASP A 122 9.00 -10.26 14.62
N GLY A 123 7.95 -9.50 14.30
CA GLY A 123 6.99 -9.86 13.26
C GLY A 123 7.63 -9.95 11.86
N LEU A 124 8.52 -9.01 11.51
CA LEU A 124 9.25 -9.02 10.24
C LEU A 124 10.22 -10.22 10.16
N ALA A 125 10.94 -10.52 11.26
CA ALA A 125 11.86 -11.65 11.31
C ALA A 125 11.12 -12.99 11.19
N GLU A 126 10.09 -13.20 12.03
CA GLU A 126 9.26 -14.40 12.03
C GLU A 126 8.54 -14.62 10.71
N GLY A 127 7.91 -13.56 10.17
CA GLY A 127 7.18 -13.62 8.91
C GLY A 127 8.10 -13.96 7.74
N ARG A 128 9.28 -13.35 7.67
CA ARG A 128 10.28 -13.64 6.64
C ARG A 128 10.80 -15.08 6.73
N GLU A 129 11.08 -15.56 7.94
CA GLU A 129 11.54 -16.93 8.16
C GLU A 129 10.50 -17.97 7.69
N ARG A 130 9.22 -17.75 8.04
CA ARG A 130 8.14 -18.69 7.73
C ARG A 130 7.70 -18.68 6.26
N HIS A 131 7.68 -17.50 5.64
CA HIS A 131 6.99 -17.28 4.35
C HIS A 131 7.92 -16.85 3.21
N GLY A 132 9.17 -16.46 3.52
CA GLY A 132 10.17 -16.10 2.50
C GLY A 132 9.91 -14.77 1.78
N VAL A 133 8.96 -13.96 2.24
CA VAL A 133 8.66 -12.63 1.72
C VAL A 133 9.50 -11.59 2.45
N THR A 134 10.02 -10.60 1.74
CA THR A 134 10.64 -9.43 2.36
C THR A 134 9.59 -8.32 2.46
N VAL A 135 9.27 -7.88 3.66
CA VAL A 135 8.37 -6.75 3.94
C VAL A 135 9.17 -5.61 4.57
N ARG A 136 8.87 -4.40 4.16
CA ARG A 136 9.38 -3.15 4.72
C ARG A 136 8.20 -2.22 4.99
N PHE A 137 8.32 -1.37 6.01
CA PHE A 137 7.22 -0.48 6.39
C PHE A 137 7.52 0.99 6.15
N ILE A 138 6.47 1.72 5.78
CA ILE A 138 6.43 3.17 5.58
C ILE A 138 5.29 3.72 6.43
N PRO A 139 5.55 4.25 7.64
CA PRO A 139 4.50 4.90 8.45
C PRO A 139 3.92 6.12 7.75
N ASP A 140 2.58 6.24 7.78
CA ASP A 140 1.85 7.35 7.17
C ASP A 140 1.45 8.41 8.19
N ILE A 141 1.63 9.68 7.80
CA ILE A 141 0.86 10.79 8.34
C ILE A 141 -0.50 10.80 7.65
N ALA A 142 -1.58 10.65 8.40
CA ALA A 142 -2.91 10.84 7.86
C ALA A 142 -3.25 12.33 7.81
N ARG A 143 -3.53 12.85 6.60
CA ARG A 143 -3.77 14.28 6.32
C ARG A 143 -4.86 14.89 7.21
N ASN A 144 -5.94 14.13 7.45
CA ASN A 144 -7.07 14.54 8.29
C ASN A 144 -6.82 14.39 9.81
N PHE A 145 -5.60 13.98 10.22
CA PHE A 145 -5.11 14.00 11.59
C PHE A 145 -3.81 14.84 11.71
N PRO A 146 -3.80 16.12 11.28
CA PRO A 146 -2.59 16.91 11.17
C PRO A 146 -1.86 17.12 12.51
N GLN A 147 -2.57 17.00 13.64
CA GLN A 147 -1.98 17.07 14.99
C GLN A 147 -0.99 15.94 15.27
N SER A 148 -1.09 14.79 14.54
CA SER A 148 -0.18 13.65 14.73
C SER A 148 1.12 13.77 13.95
N LYS A 149 1.25 14.69 12.99
CA LYS A 149 2.30 14.74 11.98
C LYS A 149 3.73 14.69 12.55
N SER A 150 4.05 15.56 13.49
CA SER A 150 5.37 15.60 14.11
C SER A 150 5.66 14.37 14.99
N ARG A 151 4.62 13.72 15.52
CA ARG A 151 4.78 12.49 16.30
C ARG A 151 5.04 11.29 15.39
N VAL A 152 4.31 11.18 14.28
CA VAL A 152 4.54 10.16 13.27
C VAL A 152 5.95 10.28 12.68
N LEU A 153 6.40 11.49 12.32
CA LEU A 153 7.77 11.70 11.87
C LEU A 153 8.80 11.19 12.88
N ARG A 154 8.69 11.57 14.16
CA ARG A 154 9.61 11.11 15.20
C ARG A 154 9.59 9.59 15.39
N PHE A 155 8.40 8.98 15.29
CA PHE A 155 8.25 7.53 15.31
C PHE A 155 8.94 6.87 14.12
N SER A 156 8.76 7.44 12.91
CA SER A 156 9.41 6.96 11.68
C SER A 156 10.94 7.01 11.78
N LEU A 157 11.48 8.12 12.30
CA LEU A 157 12.93 8.25 12.54
C LEU A 157 13.45 7.28 13.62
N ALA A 158 12.65 7.01 14.66
CA ALA A 158 13.02 6.01 15.66
C ALA A 158 13.02 4.61 15.06
N GLY A 159 12.03 4.26 14.25
CA GLY A 159 11.95 2.97 13.56
C GLY A 159 13.01 2.79 12.47
N GLN A 160 13.41 3.86 11.78
CA GLN A 160 14.53 3.82 10.85
C GLN A 160 15.84 3.41 11.58
N ARG A 161 16.13 4.07 12.72
CA ARG A 161 17.29 3.70 13.55
C ARG A 161 17.24 2.28 14.08
N ALA A 162 16.03 1.74 14.28
CA ALA A 162 15.80 0.35 14.68
C ALA A 162 15.81 -0.63 13.48
N GLY A 163 15.97 -0.16 12.24
CA GLY A 163 15.96 -0.98 11.03
C GLY A 163 14.57 -1.51 10.64
N VAL A 164 13.49 -0.87 11.11
CA VAL A 164 12.09 -1.30 10.89
C VAL A 164 11.46 -0.52 9.73
N PHE A 165 11.66 0.80 9.68
CA PHE A 165 11.02 1.67 8.71
C PHE A 165 12.02 2.21 7.69
N ILE A 166 11.57 2.34 6.45
CA ILE A 166 12.41 2.81 5.33
C ILE A 166 11.98 4.18 4.80
N GLY A 167 10.81 4.66 5.16
CA GLY A 167 10.25 5.89 4.63
C GLY A 167 9.23 6.54 5.54
N LEU A 168 8.70 7.66 5.05
CA LEU A 168 7.55 8.38 5.59
C LEU A 168 6.53 8.57 4.46
N GLY A 169 5.28 8.21 4.74
CA GLY A 169 4.16 8.35 3.82
C GLY A 169 3.24 9.52 4.19
N LEU A 170 2.47 10.00 3.22
CA LEU A 170 1.34 10.90 3.41
C LEU A 170 0.10 10.23 2.85
N GLY A 171 -0.88 9.92 3.71
CA GLY A 171 -2.14 9.27 3.33
C GLY A 171 -3.36 9.99 3.92
N GLY A 172 -4.51 9.32 3.94
CA GLY A 172 -5.76 9.85 4.45
C GLY A 172 -6.46 10.80 3.48
N LEU A 173 -7.46 11.56 3.97
CA LEU A 173 -8.32 12.39 3.16
C LEU A 173 -7.54 13.49 2.43
N GLU A 174 -7.50 13.41 1.10
CA GLU A 174 -6.73 14.32 0.25
C GLU A 174 -7.40 15.70 0.08
N ALA A 175 -8.73 15.70 -0.14
CA ALA A 175 -9.49 16.92 -0.34
C ALA A 175 -9.51 17.80 0.92
N GLY A 176 -9.09 19.05 0.77
CA GLY A 176 -9.06 20.02 1.87
C GLY A 176 -7.81 19.96 2.77
N PHE A 177 -6.88 19.03 2.50
CA PHE A 177 -5.64 18.86 3.26
C PHE A 177 -4.43 18.83 2.31
N PRO A 178 -3.97 19.99 1.83
CA PRO A 178 -2.92 20.08 0.83
C PRO A 178 -1.57 19.58 1.34
N ALA A 179 -0.77 18.99 0.46
CA ALA A 179 0.53 18.41 0.81
C ALA A 179 1.50 19.43 1.42
N GLN A 180 1.39 20.71 1.04
CA GLN A 180 2.23 21.79 1.55
C GLN A 180 2.18 21.94 3.07
N ASP A 181 1.06 21.58 3.72
CA ASP A 181 0.89 21.68 5.18
C ASP A 181 1.78 20.67 5.95
N PHE A 182 2.42 19.77 5.23
CA PHE A 182 3.30 18.71 5.76
C PHE A 182 4.75 18.86 5.29
N ALA A 183 5.09 19.94 4.59
CA ALA A 183 6.39 20.15 3.95
C ALA A 183 7.57 20.06 4.95
N ASP A 184 7.42 20.61 6.16
CA ASP A 184 8.49 20.62 7.18
C ASP A 184 8.82 19.20 7.65
N GLU A 185 7.81 18.37 7.92
CA GLU A 185 7.99 16.99 8.34
C GLU A 185 8.68 16.15 7.26
N PHE A 186 8.29 16.35 6.00
CA PHE A 186 8.89 15.64 4.88
C PHE A 186 10.32 16.12 4.55
N ALA A 187 10.60 17.41 4.72
CA ALA A 187 11.96 17.94 4.61
C ALA A 187 12.88 17.33 5.67
N GLU A 188 12.42 17.24 6.94
CA GLU A 188 13.16 16.60 8.03
C GLU A 188 13.35 15.09 7.78
N ALA A 189 12.33 14.39 7.30
CA ALA A 189 12.40 12.96 6.94
C ALA A 189 13.50 12.72 5.92
N ARG A 190 13.51 13.46 4.80
CA ARG A 190 14.53 13.36 3.74
C ARG A 190 15.93 13.70 4.24
N ALA A 191 16.04 14.77 5.05
CA ALA A 191 17.32 15.18 5.63
C ALA A 191 17.95 14.10 6.54
N ASN A 192 17.11 13.20 7.09
CA ASN A 192 17.54 12.05 7.88
C ASN A 192 17.60 10.73 7.09
N GLY A 193 17.41 10.76 5.76
CA GLY A 193 17.57 9.60 4.89
C GLY A 193 16.36 8.65 4.85
N LEU A 194 15.17 9.09 5.27
CA LEU A 194 13.92 8.40 4.99
C LEU A 194 13.50 8.65 3.54
N HIS A 195 13.05 7.63 2.86
CA HIS A 195 12.33 7.77 1.60
C HIS A 195 10.97 8.42 1.83
N VAL A 196 10.42 9.09 0.80
CA VAL A 196 9.13 9.76 0.92
C VAL A 196 8.17 9.40 -0.21
N VAL A 197 6.93 9.07 0.17
CA VAL A 197 5.85 8.70 -0.74
C VAL A 197 4.60 9.48 -0.33
N ALA A 198 3.74 9.85 -1.26
CA ALA A 198 2.49 10.53 -0.94
C ALA A 198 1.34 10.03 -1.80
N HIS A 199 0.21 9.72 -1.17
CA HIS A 199 -1.07 9.59 -1.88
C HIS A 199 -1.41 10.96 -2.46
N ALA A 200 -1.55 11.05 -3.78
CA ALA A 200 -1.90 12.29 -4.46
C ALA A 200 -2.54 12.01 -5.82
N GLY A 201 -3.53 12.82 -6.20
CA GLY A 201 -4.26 12.63 -7.45
C GLY A 201 -5.17 11.40 -7.44
N GLU A 202 -5.70 11.06 -6.29
CA GLU A 202 -6.80 10.11 -6.08
C GLU A 202 -8.10 10.90 -5.86
N GLY A 203 -8.26 11.48 -4.67
CA GLY A 203 -9.42 12.27 -4.27
C GLY A 203 -9.33 13.75 -4.65
N ALA A 204 -8.14 14.26 -4.96
CA ALA A 204 -7.90 15.61 -5.47
C ALA A 204 -7.25 15.56 -6.87
N GLY A 205 -7.15 16.71 -7.54
CA GLY A 205 -6.71 16.81 -8.91
C GLY A 205 -5.18 16.78 -9.14
N PRO A 206 -4.73 17.10 -10.37
CA PRO A 206 -3.30 17.13 -10.72
C PRO A 206 -2.47 18.06 -9.85
N GLU A 207 -3.07 19.12 -9.30
CA GLU A 207 -2.42 20.06 -8.39
C GLU A 207 -1.91 19.39 -7.10
N SER A 208 -2.60 18.33 -6.63
CA SER A 208 -2.16 17.58 -5.46
C SER A 208 -0.91 16.75 -5.78
N ILE A 209 -0.81 16.19 -6.98
CA ILE A 209 0.39 15.48 -7.44
C ILE A 209 1.58 16.44 -7.51
N ARG A 210 1.39 17.63 -8.13
CA ARG A 210 2.43 18.67 -8.17
C ARG A 210 2.87 19.07 -6.77
N ALA A 211 1.92 19.29 -5.88
CA ALA A 211 2.21 19.65 -4.49
C ALA A 211 3.02 18.55 -3.76
N ALA A 212 2.71 17.29 -3.99
CA ALA A 212 3.47 16.17 -3.42
C ALA A 212 4.91 16.12 -3.97
N LEU A 213 5.10 16.36 -5.27
CA LEU A 213 6.42 16.40 -5.90
C LEU A 213 7.25 17.60 -5.44
N ASP A 214 6.65 18.80 -5.43
CA ASP A 214 7.36 20.06 -5.22
C ASP A 214 7.58 20.37 -3.73
N ALA A 215 6.55 20.22 -2.89
CA ALA A 215 6.63 20.55 -1.48
C ALA A 215 7.21 19.43 -0.62
N LEU A 216 6.86 18.17 -0.92
CA LEU A 216 7.35 17.05 -0.12
C LEU A 216 8.62 16.43 -0.70
N GLY A 217 8.88 16.60 -2.01
CA GLY A 217 9.91 15.88 -2.75
C GLY A 217 9.61 14.38 -2.83
N ALA A 218 8.33 14.04 -3.01
CA ALA A 218 7.90 12.65 -3.11
C ALA A 218 8.64 11.91 -4.23
N GLU A 219 9.19 10.75 -3.90
CA GLU A 219 9.93 9.91 -4.83
C GLU A 219 8.99 9.01 -5.64
N ARG A 220 7.81 8.70 -5.08
CA ARG A 220 6.72 7.96 -5.71
C ARG A 220 5.40 8.60 -5.32
N ILE A 221 4.39 8.43 -6.17
CA ILE A 221 3.04 8.95 -5.96
C ILE A 221 2.08 7.77 -5.81
N GLY A 222 1.41 7.67 -4.67
CA GLY A 222 0.29 6.76 -4.45
C GLY A 222 -0.89 7.16 -5.33
N HIS A 223 -1.47 6.20 -6.03
CA HIS A 223 -2.50 6.33 -7.07
C HIS A 223 -2.08 7.18 -8.28
N GLY A 224 -2.10 8.51 -8.17
CA GLY A 224 -1.73 9.43 -9.24
C GLY A 224 -2.65 9.41 -10.46
N ILE A 225 -3.82 8.78 -10.38
CA ILE A 225 -4.70 8.50 -11.54
C ILE A 225 -5.25 9.74 -12.22
N ARG A 226 -5.35 10.87 -11.51
CA ARG A 226 -5.85 12.13 -12.05
C ARG A 226 -4.77 12.94 -12.78
N CYS A 227 -3.52 12.43 -12.88
CA CYS A 227 -2.49 13.08 -13.70
C CYS A 227 -2.91 13.25 -15.16
N VAL A 228 -3.76 12.36 -15.68
CA VAL A 228 -4.26 12.40 -17.08
C VAL A 228 -5.14 13.64 -17.38
N GLU A 229 -5.58 14.35 -16.36
CA GLU A 229 -6.35 15.59 -16.49
C GLU A 229 -5.47 16.81 -16.86
N ASP A 230 -4.12 16.67 -16.77
CA ASP A 230 -3.14 17.72 -17.07
C ASP A 230 -2.04 17.18 -17.98
N ALA A 231 -2.10 17.52 -19.27
CA ALA A 231 -1.12 17.03 -20.26
C ALA A 231 0.34 17.46 -19.95
N ALA A 232 0.54 18.62 -19.33
CA ALA A 232 1.87 19.08 -18.94
C ALA A 232 2.43 18.25 -17.76
N LEU A 233 1.56 17.87 -16.83
CA LEU A 233 1.93 16.96 -15.74
C LEU A 233 2.26 15.55 -16.28
N VAL A 234 1.48 15.02 -17.22
CA VAL A 234 1.76 13.73 -17.86
C VAL A 234 3.15 13.75 -18.51
N GLU A 235 3.48 14.81 -19.26
CA GLU A 235 4.80 14.95 -19.88
C GLU A 235 5.93 15.04 -18.85
N GLU A 236 5.73 15.79 -17.75
CA GLU A 236 6.68 15.88 -16.64
C GLU A 236 6.91 14.52 -15.98
N LEU A 237 5.85 13.81 -15.59
CA LEU A 237 5.91 12.50 -14.97
C LEU A 237 6.60 11.49 -15.89
N ARG A 238 6.31 11.54 -17.20
CA ARG A 238 6.96 10.72 -18.22
C ARG A 238 8.44 11.02 -18.33
N ALA A 239 8.81 12.29 -18.43
CA ALA A 239 10.20 12.69 -18.58
C ALA A 239 11.06 12.33 -17.35
N ARG A 240 10.48 12.48 -16.15
CA ARG A 240 11.14 12.17 -14.87
C ARG A 240 11.00 10.70 -14.47
N GLN A 241 10.17 9.91 -15.16
CA GLN A 241 9.86 8.51 -14.83
C GLN A 241 9.44 8.34 -13.36
N ILE A 242 8.66 9.29 -12.82
CA ILE A 242 8.13 9.20 -11.45
C ILE A 242 7.21 7.99 -11.35
N PRO A 243 7.44 7.05 -10.40
CA PRO A 243 6.57 5.90 -10.24
C PRO A 243 5.20 6.30 -9.69
N LEU A 244 4.14 5.76 -10.31
CA LEU A 244 2.75 5.91 -9.93
C LEU A 244 2.22 4.57 -9.44
N GLU A 245 1.82 4.50 -8.17
CA GLU A 245 1.40 3.27 -7.49
C GLU A 245 -0.11 3.08 -7.65
N VAL A 246 -0.55 2.60 -8.81
CA VAL A 246 -1.97 2.53 -9.16
C VAL A 246 -2.64 1.31 -8.55
N CYS A 247 -3.83 1.52 -7.97
CA CYS A 247 -4.66 0.49 -7.33
C CYS A 247 -6.03 0.45 -8.05
N PRO A 248 -6.14 -0.25 -9.20
CA PRO A 248 -7.32 -0.15 -10.07
C PRO A 248 -8.65 -0.46 -9.40
N ILE A 249 -8.77 -1.56 -8.67
CA ILE A 249 -10.03 -1.96 -8.03
C ILE A 249 -10.36 -1.02 -6.87
N SER A 250 -9.34 -0.61 -6.07
CA SER A 250 -9.52 0.38 -5.01
C SER A 250 -10.14 1.66 -5.53
N ASN A 251 -9.68 2.19 -6.67
CA ASN A 251 -10.19 3.44 -7.23
C ASN A 251 -11.69 3.38 -7.60
N TYR A 252 -12.21 2.20 -7.94
CA TYR A 252 -13.65 2.00 -8.07
C TYR A 252 -14.35 1.81 -6.71
N ARG A 253 -13.71 1.08 -5.78
CA ARG A 253 -14.28 0.78 -4.46
C ARG A 253 -14.42 2.02 -3.58
N THR A 254 -13.43 2.89 -3.62
CA THR A 254 -13.45 4.19 -2.93
C THR A 254 -14.44 5.18 -3.56
N GLY A 255 -14.88 4.91 -4.80
CA GLY A 255 -15.82 5.76 -5.52
C GLY A 255 -15.16 7.01 -6.14
N VAL A 256 -13.84 7.10 -6.16
CA VAL A 256 -13.12 8.16 -6.90
C VAL A 256 -13.29 8.01 -8.40
N LEU A 257 -13.58 6.79 -8.85
CA LEU A 257 -14.06 6.51 -10.21
C LEU A 257 -15.47 5.92 -10.16
N ALA A 258 -16.33 6.38 -11.08
CA ALA A 258 -17.63 5.77 -11.26
C ALA A 258 -17.47 4.31 -11.76
N PRO A 259 -18.34 3.36 -11.37
CA PRO A 259 -18.18 1.94 -11.70
C PRO A 259 -18.08 1.61 -13.20
N ASP A 260 -18.64 2.45 -14.05
CA ASP A 260 -18.67 2.33 -15.51
C ASP A 260 -17.66 3.25 -16.23
N ALA A 261 -16.94 4.08 -15.49
CA ALA A 261 -15.93 4.96 -16.08
C ALA A 261 -14.70 4.15 -16.54
N PRO A 262 -14.08 4.50 -17.68
CA PRO A 262 -12.82 3.90 -18.09
C PRO A 262 -11.72 4.25 -17.07
N HIS A 263 -10.94 3.25 -16.65
CA HIS A 263 -9.87 3.50 -15.70
C HIS A 263 -8.69 4.24 -16.37
N PRO A 264 -8.17 5.33 -15.79
CA PRO A 264 -7.07 6.11 -16.35
C PRO A 264 -5.77 5.33 -16.57
N ILE A 265 -5.55 4.21 -15.87
CA ILE A 265 -4.34 3.38 -15.95
C ILE A 265 -4.01 2.99 -17.41
N LEU A 266 -5.02 2.73 -18.25
CA LEU A 266 -4.78 2.36 -19.65
C LEU A 266 -4.15 3.54 -20.42
N ALA A 267 -4.68 4.74 -20.23
CA ALA A 267 -4.12 5.96 -20.82
C ALA A 267 -2.73 6.28 -20.24
N MET A 268 -2.52 6.07 -18.94
CA MET A 268 -1.22 6.25 -18.29
C MET A 268 -0.17 5.32 -18.87
N LEU A 269 -0.52 4.05 -19.04
CA LEU A 269 0.34 3.06 -19.69
C LEU A 269 0.64 3.44 -21.14
N ASP A 270 -0.36 3.89 -21.92
CA ASP A 270 -0.18 4.30 -23.32
C ASP A 270 0.67 5.57 -23.45
N ALA A 271 0.59 6.46 -22.48
CA ALA A 271 1.46 7.63 -22.39
C ALA A 271 2.91 7.32 -21.99
N GLY A 272 3.25 6.06 -21.66
CA GLY A 272 4.59 5.65 -21.24
C GLY A 272 4.96 6.11 -19.84
N LEU A 273 3.98 6.31 -18.96
CA LEU A 273 4.22 6.60 -17.55
C LEU A 273 4.76 5.37 -16.82
N ASN A 274 5.53 5.60 -15.77
CA ASN A 274 6.08 4.55 -14.91
C ASN A 274 5.01 4.09 -13.91
N VAL A 275 4.22 3.09 -14.31
CA VAL A 275 3.07 2.59 -13.54
C VAL A 275 3.43 1.28 -12.86
N THR A 276 3.18 1.18 -11.56
CA THR A 276 3.16 -0.06 -10.79
C THR A 276 1.72 -0.43 -10.42
N VAL A 277 1.44 -1.73 -10.28
CA VAL A 277 0.11 -2.25 -9.95
C VAL A 277 0.11 -2.71 -8.50
N ASN A 278 -0.87 -2.28 -7.74
CA ASN A 278 -0.96 -2.50 -6.30
C ASN A 278 -2.41 -2.74 -5.87
N SER A 279 -2.64 -3.15 -4.63
CA SER A 279 -3.97 -3.59 -4.16
C SER A 279 -4.60 -2.72 -3.06
N ASP A 280 -3.84 -1.83 -2.41
CA ASP A 280 -4.30 -0.89 -1.38
C ASP A 280 -4.78 -1.59 -0.08
N ASP A 281 -6.07 -1.83 0.09
CA ASP A 281 -6.69 -2.53 1.23
C ASP A 281 -7.37 -3.85 0.76
N PRO A 282 -6.61 -4.85 0.26
CA PRO A 282 -7.14 -5.90 -0.60
C PRO A 282 -8.30 -6.70 0.00
N PRO A 283 -8.25 -7.29 1.22
CA PRO A 283 -9.38 -8.04 1.76
C PRO A 283 -10.61 -7.17 2.01
N MET A 284 -10.41 -5.91 2.41
CA MET A 284 -11.51 -4.97 2.66
C MET A 284 -12.19 -4.52 1.37
N PHE A 285 -11.46 -4.45 0.24
CA PHE A 285 -11.99 -4.12 -1.07
C PHE A 285 -12.42 -5.34 -1.89
N ALA A 286 -12.34 -6.53 -1.31
CA ALA A 286 -12.62 -7.81 -1.98
C ALA A 286 -11.79 -7.97 -3.27
N THR A 287 -10.49 -7.74 -3.16
CA THR A 287 -9.49 -7.89 -4.21
C THR A 287 -8.23 -8.55 -3.67
N SER A 288 -7.25 -8.76 -4.53
CA SER A 288 -5.89 -9.14 -4.23
C SER A 288 -4.97 -8.59 -5.31
N LEU A 289 -3.66 -8.54 -5.08
CA LEU A 289 -2.73 -8.09 -6.13
C LEU A 289 -2.87 -8.92 -7.41
N THR A 290 -3.12 -10.22 -7.28
CA THR A 290 -3.39 -11.09 -8.43
C THR A 290 -4.66 -10.68 -9.17
N ASP A 291 -5.71 -10.25 -8.45
CA ASP A 291 -6.97 -9.81 -9.07
C ASP A 291 -6.81 -8.45 -9.76
N GLU A 292 -5.95 -7.57 -9.29
CA GLU A 292 -5.59 -6.33 -9.98
C GLU A 292 -4.95 -6.63 -11.35
N TYR A 293 -3.99 -7.56 -11.40
CA TYR A 293 -3.41 -8.01 -12.67
C TYR A 293 -4.43 -8.72 -13.58
N ARG A 294 -5.34 -9.52 -13.02
CA ARG A 294 -6.45 -10.14 -13.74
C ARG A 294 -7.40 -9.11 -14.34
N TRP A 295 -7.68 -8.06 -13.57
CA TRP A 295 -8.52 -6.95 -14.02
C TRP A 295 -7.88 -6.27 -15.24
N LEU A 296 -6.59 -5.95 -15.19
CA LEU A 296 -5.85 -5.37 -16.32
C LEU A 296 -5.84 -6.29 -17.55
N ALA A 297 -5.65 -7.60 -17.36
CA ALA A 297 -5.72 -8.56 -18.45
C ALA A 297 -7.09 -8.58 -19.14
N ARG A 298 -8.18 -8.52 -18.35
CA ARG A 298 -9.55 -8.42 -18.87
C ARG A 298 -9.81 -7.08 -19.57
N ALA A 299 -9.15 -6.01 -19.15
CA ALA A 299 -9.17 -4.71 -19.83
C ALA A 299 -8.33 -4.68 -21.13
N GLY A 300 -7.73 -5.81 -21.52
CA GLY A 300 -6.99 -5.95 -22.78
C GLY A 300 -5.49 -5.65 -22.70
N VAL A 301 -4.92 -5.49 -21.49
CA VAL A 301 -3.48 -5.31 -21.33
C VAL A 301 -2.77 -6.64 -21.62
N PRO A 302 -1.85 -6.69 -22.61
CA PRO A 302 -1.18 -7.91 -22.98
C PRO A 302 -0.19 -8.37 -21.90
N TRP A 303 0.09 -9.68 -21.86
CA TRP A 303 0.97 -10.33 -20.89
C TRP A 303 2.32 -9.62 -20.73
N GLU A 304 2.95 -9.25 -21.83
CA GLU A 304 4.28 -8.59 -21.78
C GLU A 304 4.23 -7.25 -21.06
N ARG A 305 3.12 -6.53 -21.18
CA ARG A 305 2.92 -5.25 -20.50
C ARG A 305 2.60 -5.44 -19.02
N LEU A 306 1.86 -6.49 -18.67
CA LEU A 306 1.61 -6.86 -17.26
C LEU A 306 2.93 -7.22 -16.56
N ARG A 307 3.79 -8.00 -17.22
CA ARG A 307 5.15 -8.28 -16.74
C ARG A 307 6.01 -7.02 -16.60
N ALA A 308 5.89 -6.10 -17.55
CA ALA A 308 6.61 -4.82 -17.47
C ALA A 308 6.20 -4.01 -16.24
N CYS A 309 4.89 -3.98 -15.88
CA CYS A 309 4.43 -3.34 -14.64
C CYS A 309 5.01 -4.02 -13.38
N ALA A 310 5.10 -5.36 -13.36
CA ALA A 310 5.70 -6.08 -12.25
C ALA A 310 7.22 -5.77 -12.11
N LEU A 311 7.93 -5.66 -13.24
CA LEU A 311 9.34 -5.25 -13.24
C LEU A 311 9.51 -3.78 -12.86
N ALA A 312 8.59 -2.89 -13.29
CA ALA A 312 8.59 -1.49 -12.88
C ALA A 312 8.49 -1.35 -11.36
N ALA A 313 7.70 -2.22 -10.68
CA ALA A 313 7.63 -2.24 -9.22
C ALA A 313 8.98 -2.62 -8.57
N VAL A 314 9.75 -3.53 -9.17
CA VAL A 314 11.12 -3.81 -8.70
C VAL A 314 12.00 -2.57 -8.80
N GLU A 315 11.99 -1.89 -9.94
CA GLU A 315 12.84 -0.70 -10.16
C GLU A 315 12.42 0.49 -9.30
N ALA A 316 11.12 0.66 -9.08
CA ALA A 316 10.55 1.72 -8.25
C ALA A 316 10.71 1.48 -6.74
N SER A 317 10.99 0.24 -6.31
CA SER A 317 11.16 -0.09 -4.89
C SER A 317 12.36 0.64 -4.27
N PHE A 318 12.36 0.80 -2.96
CA PHE A 318 13.49 1.30 -2.17
C PHE A 318 14.47 0.17 -1.75
N ALA A 319 14.36 -0.99 -2.39
CA ALA A 319 15.31 -2.09 -2.21
C ALA A 319 16.71 -1.69 -2.69
N SER A 320 17.76 -2.26 -2.08
CA SER A 320 19.13 -2.03 -2.50
C SER A 320 19.37 -2.51 -3.94
N PRO A 321 20.40 -2.01 -4.64
CA PRO A 321 20.74 -2.50 -5.99
C PRO A 321 20.91 -4.03 -6.05
N GLU A 322 21.48 -4.63 -5.01
CA GLU A 322 21.68 -6.07 -4.89
C GLU A 322 20.34 -6.81 -4.72
N GLU A 323 19.46 -6.30 -3.86
CA GLU A 323 18.10 -6.83 -3.68
C GLU A 323 17.29 -6.72 -4.99
N LYS A 324 17.32 -5.56 -5.66
CA LYS A 324 16.67 -5.39 -6.98
C LYS A 324 17.18 -6.39 -8.02
N ALA A 325 18.48 -6.67 -8.04
CA ALA A 325 19.05 -7.68 -8.96
C ALA A 325 18.50 -9.09 -8.66
N VAL A 326 18.31 -9.44 -7.40
CA VAL A 326 17.69 -10.72 -7.00
C VAL A 326 16.21 -10.77 -7.38
N LEU A 327 15.46 -9.71 -7.06
CA LEU A 327 14.03 -9.60 -7.40
C LEU A 327 13.81 -9.68 -8.91
N ARG A 328 14.61 -8.94 -9.71
CA ARG A 328 14.53 -8.96 -11.17
C ARG A 328 14.74 -10.37 -11.73
N ARG A 329 15.73 -11.11 -11.22
CA ARG A 329 15.94 -12.52 -11.64
C ARG A 329 14.71 -13.38 -11.31
N ARG A 330 14.17 -13.30 -10.10
CA ARG A 330 12.96 -14.06 -9.72
C ARG A 330 11.78 -13.80 -10.67
N LEU A 331 11.55 -12.53 -11.06
CA LEU A 331 10.45 -12.16 -11.95
C LEU A 331 10.71 -12.57 -13.41
N THR A 332 11.98 -12.68 -13.84
CA THR A 332 12.31 -13.07 -15.23
C THR A 332 12.41 -14.57 -15.43
N GLU A 333 12.86 -15.34 -14.44
CA GLU A 333 13.04 -16.79 -14.52
C GLU A 333 11.73 -17.58 -14.37
N ALA A 334 10.70 -16.97 -13.80
CA ALA A 334 9.38 -17.59 -13.57
C ALA A 334 8.39 -17.38 -14.75
N GLY A 335 8.80 -16.83 -15.88
CA GLY A 335 7.96 -16.42 -17.02
C GLY A 335 8.00 -17.35 -18.23
#